data_7b684a3cabff555ce538db4f932a3a24
#
_entry.id   7b684a3cabff555ce538db4f932a3a24
#
_cell.length_a   1.000
_cell.length_b   1.000
_cell.length_c   1.000
_cell.angle_alpha   90.00
_cell.angle_beta   90.00
_cell.angle_gamma   90.00
#
_symmetry.space_group_name_H-M   'P 1'
#
loop_
_entity.id
_entity.type
_entity.pdbx_description
1 polymer ?
#
loop_
_entity_poly.entity_id
_entity_poly.type
_entity_poly.pdbx_seq_one_letter_code
_entity_poly.pdbx_strand_id
1 'polypeptide(L)'
;GAYLPQFPTLVPEFEAQYDAFKKTIPDTVEMIDGGIVTTKELSMEAGDKFRAADVDLVILQLLTYATSYNMLPAVRDLNVPVVLVNVQKRKAPDYANTDTPKWLGELYACGAVGEMVADLERAGKRHAVITGVVEGGDAYVAKEIDEWCRAAQVRRRFRYTNIAQIGRPYPGMMDLYIDETNLYNRMGLYTCLLYTSPSPRDCS
;
A
#
# COMPACT_ATOMS: atom_id res chain seq x y z
N GLY A 1 19.98 -5.25 -2.22
CA GLY A 1 21.08 -5.11 -2.98
C GLY A 1 22.45 -5.42 -2.42
N ALA A 2 22.94 -4.72 -1.41
CA ALA A 2 24.37 -4.80 -1.01
C ALA A 2 24.84 -6.19 -0.55
N TYR A 3 23.97 -7.00 0.00
CA TYR A 3 24.32 -8.32 0.55
C TYR A 3 24.21 -9.47 -0.47
N LEU A 4 23.41 -9.32 -1.53
CA LEU A 4 23.18 -10.42 -2.48
C LEU A 4 24.44 -10.92 -3.19
N PRO A 5 25.40 -10.06 -3.59
CA PRO A 5 26.65 -10.55 -4.16
C PRO A 5 27.50 -11.39 -3.20
N GLN A 6 27.38 -11.13 -1.88
CA GLN A 6 28.10 -11.85 -0.83
C GLN A 6 27.40 -13.15 -0.44
N PHE A 7 26.06 -13.19 -0.54
CA PHE A 7 25.22 -14.31 -0.15
C PHE A 7 24.25 -14.69 -1.27
N PRO A 8 24.75 -15.23 -2.39
CA PRO A 8 23.91 -15.53 -3.57
C PRO A 8 22.83 -16.59 -3.30
N THR A 9 22.99 -17.40 -2.26
CA THR A 9 22.00 -18.39 -1.82
C THR A 9 20.69 -17.76 -1.31
N LEU A 10 20.71 -16.48 -0.93
CA LEU A 10 19.51 -15.78 -0.48
C LEU A 10 18.56 -15.39 -1.63
N VAL A 11 19.05 -15.32 -2.87
CA VAL A 11 18.22 -14.91 -4.02
C VAL A 11 17.01 -15.81 -4.20
N PRO A 12 17.18 -17.15 -4.36
CA PRO A 12 16.03 -18.04 -4.52
C PRO A 12 15.12 -18.08 -3.28
N GLU A 13 15.66 -17.85 -2.08
CA GLU A 13 14.83 -17.73 -0.87
C GLU A 13 13.92 -16.49 -0.90
N PHE A 14 14.46 -15.35 -1.32
CA PHE A 14 13.67 -14.12 -1.45
C PHE A 14 12.64 -14.21 -2.57
N GLU A 15 12.97 -14.83 -3.68
CA GLU A 15 12.03 -15.12 -4.77
C GLU A 15 10.86 -15.98 -4.26
N ALA A 16 11.16 -17.06 -3.54
CA ALA A 16 10.13 -17.91 -2.96
C ALA A 16 9.26 -17.19 -1.90
N GLN A 17 9.86 -16.35 -1.07
CA GLN A 17 9.11 -15.52 -0.10
C GLN A 17 8.22 -14.51 -0.81
N TYR A 18 8.71 -13.88 -1.85
CA TYR A 18 7.94 -12.92 -2.65
C TYR A 18 6.77 -13.59 -3.37
N ASP A 19 6.98 -14.76 -3.97
CA ASP A 19 5.91 -15.54 -4.61
C ASP A 19 4.86 -16.02 -3.60
N ALA A 20 5.29 -16.40 -2.40
CA ALA A 20 4.37 -16.76 -1.33
C ALA A 20 3.55 -15.53 -0.87
N PHE A 21 4.18 -14.37 -0.77
CA PHE A 21 3.52 -13.14 -0.38
C PHE A 21 2.49 -12.69 -1.42
N LYS A 22 2.79 -12.76 -2.70
CA LYS A 22 1.84 -12.43 -3.78
C LYS A 22 0.53 -13.21 -3.66
N LYS A 23 0.59 -14.45 -3.17
CA LYS A 23 -0.60 -15.29 -2.96
C LYS A 23 -1.47 -14.86 -1.77
N THR A 24 -0.98 -13.95 -0.92
CA THR A 24 -1.77 -13.39 0.18
C THR A 24 -2.59 -12.17 -0.24
N ILE A 25 -2.33 -11.64 -1.43
CA ILE A 25 -3.10 -10.52 -1.98
C ILE A 25 -4.48 -11.03 -2.41
N PRO A 26 -5.57 -10.35 -2.01
CA PRO A 26 -6.93 -10.79 -2.35
C PRO A 26 -7.19 -10.80 -3.86
N ASP A 27 -7.88 -11.83 -4.36
CA ASP A 27 -8.30 -11.93 -5.78
C ASP A 27 -9.27 -10.82 -6.22
N THR A 28 -9.77 -10.03 -5.27
CA THR A 28 -10.69 -8.91 -5.53
C THR A 28 -9.99 -7.66 -6.06
N VAL A 29 -8.65 -7.66 -6.11
CA VAL A 29 -7.84 -6.55 -6.62
C VAL A 29 -6.99 -7.00 -7.80
N GLU A 30 -6.76 -6.10 -8.74
CA GLU A 30 -5.77 -6.27 -9.78
C GLU A 30 -4.37 -5.94 -9.23
N MET A 31 -3.46 -6.90 -9.25
CA MET A 31 -2.10 -6.74 -8.76
C MET A 31 -1.16 -6.33 -9.90
N ILE A 32 -0.53 -5.18 -9.75
CA ILE A 32 0.55 -4.73 -10.63
C ILE A 32 1.89 -5.09 -9.99
N ASP A 33 2.54 -6.12 -10.51
CA ASP A 33 3.79 -6.65 -9.97
C ASP A 33 4.98 -5.72 -10.28
N GLY A 34 5.55 -5.10 -9.24
CA GLY A 34 6.74 -4.25 -9.30
C GLY A 34 8.06 -5.02 -9.31
N GLY A 35 8.03 -6.31 -8.97
CA GLY A 35 9.20 -7.16 -8.85
C GLY A 35 10.00 -6.95 -7.55
N ILE A 36 11.11 -7.67 -7.45
CA ILE A 36 12.08 -7.50 -6.34
C ILE A 36 13.03 -6.35 -6.68
N VAL A 37 12.91 -5.26 -5.92
CA VAL A 37 13.69 -4.04 -6.14
C VAL A 37 14.98 -4.09 -5.32
N THR A 38 16.12 -4.09 -5.99
CA THR A 38 17.46 -4.14 -5.38
C THR A 38 18.33 -2.93 -5.72
N THR A 39 17.92 -2.13 -6.70
CA THR A 39 18.62 -0.92 -7.14
C THR A 39 17.65 0.24 -7.33
N LYS A 40 18.20 1.45 -7.43
CA LYS A 40 17.42 2.65 -7.74
C LYS A 40 16.71 2.56 -9.10
N GLU A 41 17.39 2.00 -10.09
CA GLU A 41 16.87 1.86 -11.45
C GLU A 41 15.64 0.96 -11.48
N LEU A 42 15.70 -0.22 -10.85
CA LEU A 42 14.55 -1.12 -10.69
C LEU A 42 13.40 -0.45 -9.91
N SER A 43 13.74 0.38 -8.93
CA SER A 43 12.74 1.16 -8.19
C SER A 43 12.03 2.18 -9.07
N MET A 44 12.76 2.87 -9.94
CA MET A 44 12.18 3.81 -10.92
C MET A 44 11.29 3.09 -11.92
N GLU A 45 11.73 1.95 -12.46
CA GLU A 45 10.95 1.11 -13.37
C GLU A 45 9.64 0.63 -12.73
N ALA A 46 9.69 0.20 -11.47
CA ALA A 46 8.49 -0.16 -10.71
C ALA A 46 7.55 1.04 -10.54
N GLY A 47 8.08 2.21 -10.21
CA GLY A 47 7.31 3.46 -10.11
C GLY A 47 6.64 3.87 -11.42
N ASP A 48 7.32 3.68 -12.55
CA ASP A 48 6.76 3.95 -13.88
C ASP A 48 5.61 2.99 -14.21
N LYS A 49 5.75 1.70 -13.89
CA LYS A 49 4.65 0.72 -14.03
C LYS A 49 3.45 1.12 -13.19
N PHE A 50 3.66 1.48 -11.92
CA PHE A 50 2.58 1.85 -11.00
C PHE A 50 1.85 3.11 -11.47
N ARG A 51 2.57 4.09 -11.98
CA ARG A 51 2.00 5.31 -12.52
C ARG A 51 1.19 5.05 -13.79
N ALA A 52 1.73 4.24 -14.71
CA ALA A 52 1.04 3.88 -15.94
C ALA A 52 -0.26 3.09 -15.68
N ALA A 53 -0.31 2.28 -14.62
CA ALA A 53 -1.47 1.51 -14.22
C ALA A 53 -2.45 2.31 -13.33
N ASP A 54 -2.15 3.56 -12.96
CA ASP A 54 -2.96 4.38 -12.04
C ASP A 54 -3.35 3.62 -10.77
N VAL A 55 -2.35 3.04 -10.07
CA VAL A 55 -2.59 2.22 -8.88
C VAL A 55 -3.21 3.03 -7.74
N ASP A 56 -4.01 2.38 -6.91
CA ASP A 56 -4.69 3.01 -5.76
C ASP A 56 -3.97 2.82 -4.42
N LEU A 57 -3.05 1.86 -4.36
CA LEU A 57 -2.30 1.46 -3.18
C LEU A 57 -0.96 0.86 -3.62
N VAL A 58 0.10 1.13 -2.88
CA VAL A 58 1.37 0.40 -3.03
C VAL A 58 1.64 -0.40 -1.77
N ILE A 59 1.90 -1.70 -1.93
CA ILE A 59 2.32 -2.59 -0.86
C ILE A 59 3.78 -2.94 -1.06
N LEU A 60 4.62 -2.64 -0.08
CA LEU A 60 6.05 -2.91 -0.08
C LEU A 60 6.38 -3.96 0.96
N GLN A 61 6.68 -5.18 0.51
CA GLN A 61 7.19 -6.22 1.39
C GLN A 61 8.69 -6.03 1.62
N LEU A 62 9.10 -6.01 2.88
CA LEU A 62 10.50 -6.01 3.25
C LEU A 62 11.00 -7.46 3.36
N LEU A 63 11.87 -7.87 2.44
CA LEU A 63 12.46 -9.23 2.44
C LEU A 63 13.71 -9.31 3.31
N THR A 64 14.50 -8.24 3.33
CA THR A 64 15.68 -8.04 4.17
C THR A 64 15.97 -6.56 4.28
N TYR A 65 17.05 -6.16 4.97
CA TYR A 65 17.46 -4.77 4.97
C TYR A 65 17.75 -4.26 3.55
N ALA A 66 17.16 -3.14 3.22
CA ALA A 66 17.44 -2.35 2.03
C ALA A 66 17.47 -0.87 2.41
N THR A 67 18.29 -0.10 1.74
CA THR A 67 18.31 1.35 1.93
C THR A 67 17.06 1.98 1.31
N SER A 68 16.51 2.99 1.94
CA SER A 68 15.35 3.74 1.45
C SER A 68 15.55 4.38 0.08
N TYR A 69 16.80 4.68 -0.28
CA TYR A 69 17.17 5.13 -1.62
C TYR A 69 16.73 4.18 -2.74
N ASN A 70 16.68 2.88 -2.45
CA ASN A 70 16.20 1.87 -3.40
C ASN A 70 14.67 1.71 -3.40
N MET A 71 13.96 2.24 -2.41
CA MET A 71 12.51 2.14 -2.29
C MET A 71 11.79 3.42 -2.74
N LEU A 72 12.28 4.57 -2.27
CA LEU A 72 11.58 5.84 -2.43
C LEU A 72 11.27 6.22 -3.89
N PRO A 73 12.13 5.93 -4.89
CA PRO A 73 11.80 6.21 -6.30
C PRO A 73 10.54 5.52 -6.80
N ALA A 74 10.22 4.31 -6.30
CA ALA A 74 9.02 3.58 -6.71
C ALA A 74 7.72 4.28 -6.32
N VAL A 75 7.74 5.10 -5.26
CA VAL A 75 6.55 5.74 -4.70
C VAL A 75 6.59 7.26 -4.77
N ARG A 76 7.73 7.85 -5.15
CA ARG A 76 7.97 9.29 -5.12
C ARG A 76 6.87 10.10 -5.80
N ASP A 77 6.52 9.73 -7.02
CA ASP A 77 5.62 10.48 -7.89
C ASP A 77 4.15 10.00 -7.81
N LEU A 78 3.84 9.13 -6.85
CA LEU A 78 2.51 8.61 -6.62
C LEU A 78 1.82 9.34 -5.47
N ASN A 79 0.53 9.63 -5.61
CA ASN A 79 -0.31 10.20 -4.54
C ASN A 79 -1.29 9.17 -3.99
N VAL A 80 -0.74 8.01 -3.59
CA VAL A 80 -1.49 6.89 -3.01
C VAL A 80 -0.87 6.47 -1.68
N PRO A 81 -1.60 5.77 -0.80
CA PRO A 81 -1.03 5.20 0.40
C PRO A 81 0.06 4.18 0.08
N VAL A 82 1.05 4.10 0.95
CA VAL A 82 2.13 3.10 0.91
C VAL A 82 2.05 2.26 2.17
N VAL A 83 1.89 0.96 2.02
CA VAL A 83 1.87 0.01 3.14
C VAL A 83 3.17 -0.78 3.16
N LEU A 84 3.96 -0.59 4.20
CA LEU A 84 5.16 -1.37 4.46
C LEU A 84 4.76 -2.67 5.16
N VAL A 85 5.05 -3.80 4.54
CA VAL A 85 4.80 -5.12 5.13
C VAL A 85 6.11 -5.68 5.68
N ASN A 86 6.26 -5.56 6.99
CA ASN A 86 7.40 -6.05 7.76
C ASN A 86 7.06 -7.42 8.36
N VAL A 87 7.24 -8.47 7.59
CA VAL A 87 7.00 -9.84 8.03
C VAL A 87 8.29 -10.59 8.17
N GLN A 88 8.53 -11.12 9.37
CA GLN A 88 9.66 -11.98 9.66
C GLN A 88 9.33 -13.41 9.23
N LYS A 89 10.33 -14.15 8.73
CA LYS A 89 10.14 -15.54 8.35
C LYS A 89 9.85 -16.41 9.57
N ARG A 90 10.50 -16.13 10.70
CA ARG A 90 10.38 -16.88 11.96
C ARG A 90 9.83 -16.02 13.10
N LYS A 91 9.13 -16.69 13.99
CA LYS A 91 8.51 -16.08 15.17
C LYS A 91 9.54 -15.68 16.23
N ALA A 92 10.61 -16.42 16.35
CA ALA A 92 11.70 -16.15 17.28
C ALA A 92 13.06 -16.53 16.67
N PRO A 93 14.14 -15.80 16.97
CA PRO A 93 15.48 -16.15 16.52
C PRO A 93 15.98 -17.37 17.30
N ASP A 94 16.61 -18.29 16.58
CA ASP A 94 17.41 -19.38 17.16
C ASP A 94 18.88 -18.98 17.13
N TYR A 95 19.32 -18.25 18.15
CA TYR A 95 20.67 -17.69 18.20
C TYR A 95 21.78 -18.76 18.14
N ALA A 96 21.51 -19.99 18.58
CA ALA A 96 22.49 -21.07 18.54
C ALA A 96 22.76 -21.58 17.12
N ASN A 97 21.76 -21.48 16.25
CA ASN A 97 21.80 -22.03 14.87
C ASN A 97 21.60 -20.95 13.80
N THR A 98 21.70 -19.66 14.15
CA THR A 98 21.56 -18.55 13.21
C THR A 98 22.94 -18.02 12.81
N ASP A 99 23.32 -18.28 11.57
CA ASP A 99 24.45 -17.65 10.91
C ASP A 99 24.05 -16.37 10.18
N THR A 100 24.99 -15.69 9.54
CA THR A 100 24.73 -14.43 8.83
C THR A 100 23.70 -14.58 7.69
N PRO A 101 23.76 -15.59 6.80
CA PRO A 101 22.74 -15.79 5.79
C PRO A 101 21.33 -15.99 6.37
N LYS A 102 21.19 -16.82 7.39
CA LYS A 102 19.89 -17.00 8.08
C LYS A 102 19.39 -15.72 8.72
N TRP A 103 20.27 -14.96 9.38
CA TRP A 103 19.91 -13.67 9.94
C TRP A 103 19.33 -12.75 8.87
N LEU A 104 20.04 -12.59 7.76
CA LEU A 104 19.61 -11.72 6.65
C LEU A 104 18.31 -12.20 5.98
N GLY A 105 18.15 -13.50 5.81
CA GLY A 105 17.00 -14.10 5.12
C GLY A 105 15.76 -14.29 5.98
N GLU A 106 15.91 -14.41 7.30
CA GLU A 106 14.81 -14.82 8.18
C GLU A 106 14.37 -13.73 9.18
N LEU A 107 15.26 -12.83 9.58
CA LEU A 107 15.02 -11.93 10.71
C LEU A 107 15.29 -10.45 10.43
N TYR A 108 15.97 -10.10 9.34
CA TYR A 108 16.49 -8.74 9.16
C TYR A 108 15.60 -7.83 8.31
N ALA A 109 14.38 -8.24 7.99
CA ALA A 109 13.42 -7.35 7.31
C ALA A 109 13.13 -6.08 8.13
N CYS A 110 12.99 -6.22 9.45
CA CYS A 110 12.71 -5.10 10.36
C CYS A 110 13.80 -4.01 10.39
N GLY A 111 15.02 -4.33 9.98
CA GLY A 111 16.14 -3.37 9.99
C GLY A 111 15.93 -2.14 9.09
N ALA A 112 15.10 -2.26 8.07
CA ALA A 112 14.81 -1.16 7.15
C ALA A 112 13.59 -0.31 7.55
N VAL A 113 12.74 -0.77 8.48
CA VAL A 113 11.44 -0.14 8.77
C VAL A 113 11.58 1.31 9.23
N GLY A 114 12.44 1.56 10.21
CA GLY A 114 12.62 2.91 10.76
C GLY A 114 13.12 3.91 9.74
N GLU A 115 14.07 3.51 8.91
CA GLU A 115 14.59 4.33 7.81
C GLU A 115 13.49 4.64 6.78
N MET A 116 12.78 3.62 6.32
CA MET A 116 11.73 3.77 5.29
C MET A 116 10.57 4.63 5.78
N VAL A 117 10.13 4.44 7.02
CA VAL A 117 9.06 5.27 7.64
C VAL A 117 9.49 6.73 7.71
N ALA A 118 10.70 7.00 8.23
CA ALA A 118 11.21 8.37 8.34
C ALA A 118 11.27 9.08 6.98
N ASP A 119 11.68 8.37 5.94
CA ASP A 119 11.77 8.95 4.60
C ASP A 119 10.41 9.12 3.93
N LEU A 120 9.46 8.21 4.15
CA LEU A 120 8.07 8.39 3.70
C LEU A 120 7.41 9.59 4.36
N GLU A 121 7.62 9.78 5.68
CA GLU A 121 7.13 10.97 6.40
C GLU A 121 7.72 12.25 5.84
N ARG A 122 9.04 12.33 5.68
CA ARG A 122 9.73 13.50 5.10
C ARG A 122 9.30 13.79 3.68
N ALA A 123 8.98 12.75 2.90
CA ALA A 123 8.44 12.88 1.54
C ALA A 123 6.94 13.20 1.51
N GLY A 124 6.27 13.37 2.67
CA GLY A 124 4.85 13.66 2.77
C GLY A 124 3.95 12.52 2.27
N LYS A 125 4.43 11.27 2.28
CA LYS A 125 3.69 10.09 1.84
C LYS A 125 2.82 9.54 2.95
N ARG A 126 1.53 9.33 2.67
CA ARG A 126 0.67 8.58 3.58
C ARG A 126 1.14 7.13 3.60
N HIS A 127 1.41 6.62 4.78
CA HIS A 127 1.92 5.27 4.93
C HIS A 127 1.37 4.57 6.17
N ALA A 128 1.52 3.25 6.19
CA ALA A 128 1.27 2.40 7.35
C ALA A 128 2.31 1.28 7.38
N VAL A 129 2.45 0.63 8.53
CA VAL A 129 3.32 -0.52 8.71
C VAL A 129 2.50 -1.68 9.24
N ILE A 130 2.56 -2.82 8.55
CA ILE A 130 2.00 -4.10 9.01
C ILE A 130 3.18 -4.95 9.48
N THR A 131 3.16 -5.37 10.73
CA THR A 131 4.22 -6.22 11.29
C THR A 131 3.65 -7.58 11.67
N GLY A 132 4.33 -8.65 11.31
CA GLY A 132 3.90 -10.00 11.62
C GLY A 132 4.94 -11.07 11.29
N VAL A 133 4.49 -12.31 11.21
CA VAL A 133 5.32 -13.49 10.99
C VAL A 133 4.75 -14.35 9.86
N VAL A 134 5.61 -14.85 8.99
CA VAL A 134 5.20 -15.75 7.89
C VAL A 134 5.00 -17.18 8.40
N GLU A 135 5.83 -17.62 9.33
CA GLU A 135 5.81 -19.00 9.86
C GLU A 135 4.46 -19.33 10.52
N GLY A 136 3.79 -20.36 10.00
CA GLY A 136 2.50 -20.82 10.52
C GLY A 136 1.28 -20.03 10.00
N GLY A 137 1.50 -19.06 9.13
CA GLY A 137 0.48 -18.13 8.65
C GLY A 137 0.10 -17.10 9.72
N ASP A 138 -0.01 -15.84 9.32
CA ASP A 138 -0.42 -14.76 10.21
C ASP A 138 -1.75 -14.19 9.75
N ALA A 139 -2.81 -14.59 10.44
CA ALA A 139 -4.17 -14.14 10.14
C ALA A 139 -4.31 -12.61 10.30
N TYR A 140 -3.52 -11.98 11.18
CA TYR A 140 -3.51 -10.54 11.36
C TYR A 140 -2.96 -9.84 10.10
N VAL A 141 -1.81 -10.29 9.60
CA VAL A 141 -1.19 -9.72 8.38
C VAL A 141 -2.14 -9.82 7.19
N ALA A 142 -2.74 -11.00 6.97
CA ALA A 142 -3.68 -11.21 5.87
C ALA A 142 -4.92 -10.31 5.98
N LYS A 143 -5.46 -10.15 7.19
CA LYS A 143 -6.59 -9.27 7.47
C LYS A 143 -6.26 -7.81 7.20
N GLU A 144 -5.12 -7.30 7.69
CA GLU A 144 -4.68 -5.92 7.46
C GLU A 144 -4.48 -5.63 5.97
N ILE A 145 -3.88 -6.55 5.22
CA ILE A 145 -3.72 -6.41 3.77
C ILE A 145 -5.09 -6.32 3.08
N ASP A 146 -6.04 -7.20 3.43
CA ASP A 146 -7.40 -7.17 2.87
C ASP A 146 -8.10 -5.85 3.20
N GLU A 147 -8.00 -5.34 4.44
CA GLU A 147 -8.60 -4.06 4.84
C GLU A 147 -8.03 -2.88 4.06
N TRP A 148 -6.71 -2.83 3.82
CA TRP A 148 -6.08 -1.81 3.00
C TRP A 148 -6.51 -1.90 1.53
N CYS A 149 -6.61 -3.10 0.97
CA CYS A 149 -7.11 -3.32 -0.38
C CYS A 149 -8.56 -2.84 -0.53
N ARG A 150 -9.42 -3.16 0.44
CA ARG A 150 -10.82 -2.68 0.44
C ARG A 150 -10.91 -1.16 0.57
N ALA A 151 -10.09 -0.55 1.44
CA ALA A 151 -10.06 0.90 1.58
C ALA A 151 -9.63 1.60 0.28
N ALA A 152 -8.64 1.04 -0.42
CA ALA A 152 -8.21 1.53 -1.73
C ALA A 152 -9.32 1.40 -2.78
N GLN A 153 -10.04 0.27 -2.82
CA GLN A 153 -11.20 0.09 -3.71
C GLN A 153 -12.31 1.10 -3.43
N VAL A 154 -12.62 1.37 -2.16
CA VAL A 154 -13.63 2.38 -1.78
C VAL A 154 -13.20 3.76 -2.26
N ARG A 155 -11.92 4.13 -2.02
CA ARG A 155 -11.38 5.41 -2.48
C ARG A 155 -11.47 5.57 -4.01
N ARG A 156 -11.18 4.51 -4.77
CA ARG A 156 -11.30 4.53 -6.23
C ARG A 156 -12.75 4.70 -6.66
N ARG A 157 -13.67 3.97 -6.04
CA ARG A 157 -15.12 4.09 -6.36
C ARG A 157 -15.64 5.49 -6.10
N PHE A 158 -15.20 6.15 -5.05
CA PHE A 158 -15.64 7.51 -4.74
C PHE A 158 -15.32 8.50 -5.85
N ARG A 159 -14.22 8.34 -6.57
CA ARG A 159 -13.88 9.21 -7.73
C ARG A 159 -14.94 9.19 -8.85
N TYR A 160 -15.76 8.15 -8.90
CA TYR A 160 -16.78 7.95 -9.96
C TYR A 160 -18.18 7.86 -9.37
N THR A 161 -18.38 8.25 -8.13
CA THR A 161 -19.66 8.17 -7.43
C THR A 161 -20.34 9.52 -7.41
N ASN A 162 -21.58 9.55 -7.88
CA ASN A 162 -22.49 10.68 -7.73
C ASN A 162 -23.45 10.40 -6.58
N ILE A 163 -23.61 11.39 -5.68
CA ILE A 163 -24.56 11.33 -4.57
C ILE A 163 -25.79 12.13 -4.94
N ALA A 164 -26.95 11.48 -4.96
CA ALA A 164 -28.21 12.18 -5.11
C ALA A 164 -28.68 12.70 -3.74
N GLN A 165 -28.75 14.01 -3.58
CA GLN A 165 -29.32 14.65 -2.40
C GLN A 165 -30.79 15.01 -2.69
N ILE A 166 -31.72 14.38 -1.96
CA ILE A 166 -33.16 14.67 -2.08
C ILE A 166 -33.54 15.71 -1.04
N GLY A 167 -33.94 16.90 -1.52
CA GLY A 167 -34.26 18.04 -0.66
C GLY A 167 -33.04 18.78 -0.14
N ARG A 168 -33.27 19.81 0.67
CA ARG A 168 -32.22 20.63 1.29
C ARG A 168 -32.22 20.45 2.80
N PRO A 169 -31.07 20.66 3.46
CA PRO A 169 -31.03 20.82 4.92
C PRO A 169 -31.98 21.88 5.40
N TYR A 170 -32.44 21.78 6.65
CA TYR A 170 -33.35 22.76 7.26
C TYR A 170 -32.71 24.17 7.23
N PRO A 171 -33.43 25.16 6.74
CA PRO A 171 -32.90 26.52 6.62
C PRO A 171 -32.46 27.09 7.98
N GLY A 172 -31.25 27.64 8.04
CA GLY A 172 -30.69 28.24 9.26
C GLY A 172 -29.93 27.30 10.18
N MET A 173 -29.98 25.99 9.98
CA MET A 173 -29.12 25.02 10.68
C MET A 173 -27.81 24.83 9.92
N MET A 174 -26.86 25.74 10.16
CA MET A 174 -25.61 25.81 9.39
C MET A 174 -24.70 24.56 9.58
N ASP A 175 -24.85 23.88 10.69
CA ASP A 175 -24.16 22.63 11.00
C ASP A 175 -24.57 21.44 10.07
N LEU A 176 -25.71 21.58 9.41
CA LEU A 176 -26.18 20.58 8.44
C LEU A 176 -25.71 20.84 7.00
N TYR A 177 -25.04 21.97 6.75
CA TYR A 177 -24.54 22.27 5.40
C TYR A 177 -23.21 21.56 5.14
N ILE A 178 -23.08 21.03 3.93
CA ILE A 178 -21.86 20.35 3.46
C ILE A 178 -21.15 21.28 2.48
N ASP A 179 -19.84 21.40 2.62
CA ASP A 179 -18.98 22.00 1.60
C ASP A 179 -18.76 20.98 0.48
N GLU A 180 -19.58 21.07 -0.55
CA GLU A 180 -19.57 20.16 -1.71
C GLU A 180 -18.24 20.22 -2.48
N THR A 181 -17.62 21.42 -2.55
CA THR A 181 -16.32 21.62 -3.18
C THR A 181 -15.22 20.85 -2.43
N ASN A 182 -15.23 20.95 -1.10
CA ASN A 182 -14.28 20.22 -0.26
C ASN A 182 -14.50 18.70 -0.32
N LEU A 183 -15.76 18.27 -0.35
CA LEU A 183 -16.11 16.85 -0.51
C LEU A 183 -15.60 16.30 -1.85
N TYR A 184 -15.84 17.02 -2.94
CA TYR A 184 -15.35 16.65 -4.26
C TYR A 184 -13.81 16.63 -4.31
N ASN A 185 -13.16 17.67 -3.79
CA ASN A 185 -11.69 17.78 -3.82
C ASN A 185 -10.99 16.69 -3.01
N ARG A 186 -11.56 16.31 -1.87
CA ARG A 186 -10.95 15.28 -0.98
C ARG A 186 -11.27 13.86 -1.36
N MET A 187 -12.50 13.61 -1.84
CA MET A 187 -13.01 12.25 -2.04
C MET A 187 -13.40 11.96 -3.50
N GLY A 188 -13.52 12.98 -4.34
CA GLY A 188 -14.00 12.84 -5.71
C GLY A 188 -15.53 12.67 -5.83
N LEU A 189 -16.26 12.80 -4.73
CA LEU A 189 -17.72 12.64 -4.71
C LEU A 189 -18.40 13.88 -5.27
N TYR A 190 -19.24 13.69 -6.29
CA TYR A 190 -20.09 14.75 -6.83
C TYR A 190 -21.49 14.65 -6.22
N THR A 191 -22.00 15.79 -5.73
CA THR A 191 -23.33 15.85 -5.14
C THR A 191 -24.29 16.48 -6.13
N CYS A 192 -25.36 15.76 -6.48
CA CYS A 192 -26.45 16.22 -7.34
C CYS A 192 -27.69 16.50 -6.47
N LEU A 193 -28.17 17.75 -6.47
CA LEU A 193 -29.36 18.13 -5.73
C LEU A 193 -30.62 17.87 -6.57
N LEU A 194 -31.50 17.02 -6.06
CA LEU A 194 -32.80 16.70 -6.67
C LEU A 194 -33.93 17.49 -5.99
N TYR A 195 -34.62 18.32 -6.74
CA TYR A 195 -35.73 19.14 -6.24
C TYR A 195 -37.10 18.45 -6.37
N THR A 196 -37.23 17.57 -7.38
CA THR A 196 -38.48 16.83 -7.70
C THR A 196 -38.15 15.40 -8.09
N SER A 197 -39.08 14.67 -8.67
CA SER A 197 -38.81 13.32 -9.20
C SER A 197 -37.60 13.34 -10.13
N PRO A 198 -36.60 12.47 -9.91
CA PRO A 198 -35.35 12.51 -10.66
C PRO A 198 -35.59 12.26 -12.15
N SER A 199 -35.10 13.18 -12.98
CA SER A 199 -34.93 12.93 -14.42
C SER A 199 -33.56 12.31 -14.64
N PRO A 200 -33.40 11.35 -15.57
CA PRO A 200 -32.07 10.81 -15.93
C PRO A 200 -31.07 11.85 -16.41
N ARG A 201 -31.49 13.07 -16.69
CA ARG A 201 -30.67 14.21 -17.13
C ARG A 201 -30.12 15.04 -15.97
N ASP A 202 -30.63 14.87 -14.75
CA ASP A 202 -30.28 15.74 -13.63
C ASP A 202 -28.98 15.34 -12.92
N CYS A 203 -28.48 14.16 -13.19
CA CYS A 203 -27.26 13.61 -12.57
C CYS A 203 -26.29 12.95 -13.57
N SER A 204 -26.38 13.26 -14.86
CA SER A 204 -25.46 12.74 -15.91
C SER A 204 -24.19 13.55 -16.05
#